data_2058789ada3f0ecafd4fa23528dbb63d
#
_entry.id   2058789ada3f0ecafd4fa23528dbb63d
#
_cell.length_a   1.000
_cell.length_b   1.000
_cell.length_c   1.000
_cell.angle_alpha   90.00
_cell.angle_beta   90.00
_cell.angle_gamma   90.00
#
_symmetry.space_group_name_H-M   'P 1'
#
loop_
_entity.id
_entity.type
_entity.pdbx_description
1 polymer ?
#
loop_
_entity_poly.entity_id
_entity_poly.type
_entity_poly.pdbx_seq_one_letter_code
_entity_poly.pdbx_strand_id
1 'polypeptide(L)'
;MIKTLLSIFVFTNFLFANLTHSDYTKQDLKILKDLDIKESFLYDDKLQELFLKHSKKHRIHNYVKNIKKSSVFIPDIKEEIKKQGLPSTFLFVPMAESNFKIDATSKSNAQGLWQFMPQTAKVYNLRNDEYIDDRLDFMKSTRAASKYLSENHERFEKWYLSILAYNCGEGRVIEAITRAKIDRFLEFFPERQNDENIVAYQNTIDEYLQTKKDFYKINKIYKEIKNWDLDIDAEKLLEINEDYDRQYLPKESRIYLRKIIAFAMIANRNFYQDKDILSPSNKISLTPVKAPAGLKLKSIAHAIDMRASDLINMNKHIKQQILPLNVKSYTIYIPSKKLKTYSENKDKIKNKFFIVHKVKSGDTLSSLGSKYKVRYSLIRSYNELKSDRLSINQTIIIPSDKNIKKSNIKSKKSNNKKVVKKKYKIKSGDTLEAIARSHKINMKKLMKDNNLESSLIKVGDSIEIYR
;
A
#
# COMPACT_ATOMS: atom_id res chain seq x y z
N MET A 1 18.99 -73.56 -27.67
CA MET A 1 19.84 -72.36 -27.58
C MET A 1 18.94 -71.15 -27.56
N ILE A 2 18.58 -70.73 -26.39
CA ILE A 2 17.69 -69.52 -26.13
C ILE A 2 18.63 -68.34 -25.84
N LYS A 3 18.64 -67.37 -26.72
CA LYS A 3 19.35 -66.08 -26.48
C LYS A 3 18.46 -65.18 -25.68
N THR A 4 18.83 -64.98 -24.43
CA THR A 4 18.21 -64.01 -23.53
C THR A 4 18.71 -62.60 -23.91
N LEU A 5 17.83 -61.73 -24.41
CA LEU A 5 18.11 -60.34 -24.62
C LEU A 5 17.98 -59.63 -23.26
N LEU A 6 19.09 -59.17 -22.74
CA LEU A 6 19.17 -58.28 -21.56
C LEU A 6 18.89 -56.87 -22.02
N SER A 7 17.70 -56.36 -21.76
CA SER A 7 17.38 -54.92 -21.97
C SER A 7 18.03 -54.09 -20.86
N ILE A 8 19.11 -53.41 -21.20
CA ILE A 8 19.72 -52.41 -20.33
C ILE A 8 18.84 -51.18 -20.38
N PHE A 9 18.02 -51.00 -19.34
CA PHE A 9 17.38 -49.70 -19.06
C PHE A 9 18.45 -48.72 -18.61
N VAL A 10 18.94 -47.89 -19.53
CA VAL A 10 19.73 -46.75 -19.20
C VAL A 10 18.79 -45.71 -18.59
N PHE A 11 18.75 -45.62 -17.26
CA PHE A 11 18.23 -44.50 -16.57
C PHE A 11 19.13 -43.30 -16.89
N THR A 12 18.77 -42.52 -17.90
CA THR A 12 19.30 -41.19 -18.07
C THR A 12 18.76 -40.34 -16.92
N ASN A 13 19.50 -40.22 -15.84
CA ASN A 13 19.35 -39.17 -14.88
C ASN A 13 19.59 -37.85 -15.65
N PHE A 14 18.52 -37.23 -16.11
CA PHE A 14 18.55 -35.84 -16.44
C PHE A 14 18.83 -35.11 -15.14
N LEU A 15 20.10 -34.87 -14.87
CA LEU A 15 20.55 -33.82 -13.95
C LEU A 15 20.07 -32.50 -14.54
N PHE A 16 18.88 -32.11 -14.16
CA PHE A 16 18.46 -30.72 -14.34
C PHE A 16 19.50 -29.89 -13.60
N ALA A 17 20.37 -29.21 -14.36
CA ALA A 17 21.34 -28.30 -13.80
C ALA A 17 20.56 -27.19 -13.07
N ASN A 18 20.47 -27.32 -11.76
CA ASN A 18 19.84 -26.31 -10.90
C ASN A 18 20.63 -25.02 -11.05
N LEU A 19 20.05 -23.97 -11.64
CA LEU A 19 20.69 -22.65 -11.78
C LEU A 19 21.12 -22.07 -10.42
N THR A 20 20.53 -22.55 -9.33
CA THR A 20 20.87 -22.16 -7.96
C THR A 20 22.10 -22.86 -7.40
N HIS A 21 22.63 -23.91 -8.06
CA HIS A 21 23.73 -24.77 -7.59
C HIS A 21 23.51 -25.36 -6.18
N SER A 22 22.29 -25.43 -5.71
CA SER A 22 21.94 -25.97 -4.40
C SER A 22 20.59 -26.65 -4.45
N ASP A 23 20.47 -27.74 -3.69
CA ASP A 23 19.18 -28.41 -3.52
C ASP A 23 18.15 -27.48 -2.88
N TYR A 24 16.89 -27.63 -3.28
CA TYR A 24 15.79 -26.95 -2.66
C TYR A 24 15.61 -27.45 -1.23
N THR A 25 15.36 -26.51 -0.33
CA THR A 25 15.15 -26.85 1.08
C THR A 25 13.66 -27.05 1.38
N LYS A 26 13.35 -27.76 2.47
CA LYS A 26 11.97 -27.85 2.98
C LYS A 26 11.35 -26.47 3.24
N GLN A 27 12.18 -25.46 3.55
CA GLN A 27 11.72 -24.07 3.75
C GLN A 27 11.33 -23.40 2.44
N ASP A 28 12.01 -23.72 1.33
CA ASP A 28 11.65 -23.18 0.01
C ASP A 28 10.28 -23.73 -0.43
N LEU A 29 10.05 -25.04 -0.23
CA LEU A 29 8.74 -25.67 -0.46
C LEU A 29 7.65 -25.05 0.42
N LYS A 30 7.97 -24.79 1.69
CA LYS A 30 7.04 -24.12 2.61
C LYS A 30 6.65 -22.72 2.12
N ILE A 31 7.58 -21.93 1.56
CA ILE A 31 7.27 -20.61 1.00
C ILE A 31 6.20 -20.71 -0.09
N LEU A 32 6.35 -21.67 -1.03
CA LEU A 32 5.37 -21.86 -2.09
C LEU A 32 4.02 -22.32 -1.54
N LYS A 33 4.03 -23.30 -0.64
CA LYS A 33 2.82 -23.78 0.03
C LYS A 33 2.08 -22.66 0.77
N ASP A 34 2.81 -21.82 1.52
CA ASP A 34 2.24 -20.69 2.24
C ASP A 34 1.63 -19.62 1.30
N LEU A 35 1.96 -19.65 0.02
CA LEU A 35 1.44 -18.76 -1.02
C LEU A 35 0.43 -19.43 -1.96
N ASP A 36 0.03 -20.68 -1.70
CA ASP A 36 -0.85 -21.51 -2.57
C ASP A 36 -0.26 -21.72 -3.98
N ILE A 37 1.05 -21.85 -4.08
CA ILE A 37 1.80 -22.06 -5.32
C ILE A 37 2.28 -23.52 -5.36
N LYS A 38 2.19 -24.15 -6.53
CA LYS A 38 2.67 -25.51 -6.76
C LYS A 38 4.19 -25.60 -6.60
N GLU A 39 4.68 -26.77 -6.15
CA GLU A 39 6.11 -27.02 -5.95
C GLU A 39 6.91 -26.92 -7.26
N SER A 40 6.28 -27.23 -8.41
CA SER A 40 6.86 -27.07 -9.75
C SER A 40 7.38 -25.66 -10.03
N PHE A 41 6.82 -24.65 -9.38
CA PHE A 41 7.26 -23.26 -9.54
C PHE A 41 8.72 -23.01 -9.11
N LEU A 42 9.33 -23.94 -8.35
CA LEU A 42 10.77 -23.88 -8.06
C LEU A 42 11.63 -23.96 -9.33
N TYR A 43 11.11 -24.59 -10.38
CA TYR A 43 11.80 -24.75 -11.67
C TYR A 43 11.54 -23.58 -12.64
N ASP A 44 10.79 -22.54 -12.23
CA ASP A 44 10.56 -21.37 -13.06
C ASP A 44 11.89 -20.63 -13.31
N ASP A 45 12.31 -20.55 -14.57
CA ASP A 45 13.59 -19.96 -14.98
C ASP A 45 13.77 -18.51 -14.51
N LYS A 46 12.69 -17.73 -14.52
CA LYS A 46 12.73 -16.33 -14.10
C LYS A 46 12.84 -16.19 -12.59
N LEU A 47 12.26 -17.09 -11.82
CA LEU A 47 12.47 -17.16 -10.37
C LEU A 47 13.95 -17.48 -10.08
N GLN A 48 14.52 -18.45 -10.75
CA GLN A 48 15.90 -18.85 -10.56
C GLN A 48 16.86 -17.71 -10.97
N GLU A 49 16.63 -17.04 -12.11
CA GLU A 49 17.38 -15.86 -12.53
C GLU A 49 17.35 -14.76 -11.45
N LEU A 50 16.16 -14.47 -10.91
CA LEU A 50 16.00 -13.45 -9.86
C LEU A 50 16.69 -13.86 -8.56
N PHE A 51 16.58 -15.13 -8.18
CA PHE A 51 17.29 -15.65 -7.00
C PHE A 51 18.80 -15.46 -7.15
N LEU A 52 19.41 -15.91 -8.25
CA LEU A 52 20.83 -15.73 -8.52
C LEU A 52 21.23 -14.25 -8.55
N LYS A 53 20.43 -13.41 -9.23
CA LYS A 53 20.66 -11.97 -9.31
C LYS A 53 20.68 -11.31 -7.93
N HIS A 54 19.74 -11.66 -7.06
CA HIS A 54 19.58 -11.05 -5.74
C HIS A 54 20.50 -11.66 -4.68
N SER A 55 21.03 -12.88 -4.91
CA SER A 55 22.00 -13.56 -4.05
C SER A 55 23.45 -13.01 -4.20
N LYS A 56 23.71 -12.13 -5.19
CA LYS A 56 25.03 -11.54 -5.37
C LYS A 56 25.48 -10.78 -4.12
N LYS A 57 26.73 -10.97 -3.68
CA LYS A 57 27.31 -10.43 -2.44
C LYS A 57 27.00 -8.94 -2.21
N HIS A 58 27.18 -8.10 -3.24
CA HIS A 58 26.91 -6.66 -3.13
C HIS A 58 25.43 -6.34 -2.91
N ARG A 59 24.50 -7.14 -3.47
CA ARG A 59 23.05 -6.98 -3.26
C ARG A 59 22.64 -7.40 -1.86
N ILE A 60 23.10 -8.54 -1.39
CA ILE A 60 22.92 -9.01 -0.03
C ILE A 60 23.41 -7.96 0.97
N HIS A 61 24.64 -7.42 0.76
CA HIS A 61 25.16 -6.36 1.61
C HIS A 61 24.21 -5.15 1.69
N ASN A 62 23.65 -4.70 0.56
CA ASN A 62 22.71 -3.59 0.54
C ASN A 62 21.37 -3.93 1.25
N TYR A 63 20.87 -5.17 1.11
CA TYR A 63 19.67 -5.61 1.83
C TYR A 63 19.91 -5.64 3.33
N VAL A 64 21.00 -6.27 3.76
CA VAL A 64 21.41 -6.31 5.17
C VAL A 64 21.52 -4.92 5.77
N LYS A 65 22.17 -3.98 5.04
CA LYS A 65 22.29 -2.58 5.48
C LYS A 65 20.93 -1.91 5.68
N ASN A 66 19.97 -2.14 4.77
CA ASN A 66 18.63 -1.55 4.88
C ASN A 66 17.81 -2.21 5.98
N ILE A 67 17.86 -3.54 6.09
CA ILE A 67 17.21 -4.30 7.16
C ILE A 67 17.73 -3.83 8.53
N LYS A 68 19.06 -3.68 8.70
CA LYS A 68 19.65 -3.17 9.95
C LYS A 68 19.12 -1.79 10.35
N LYS A 69 18.91 -0.89 9.38
CA LYS A 69 18.31 0.43 9.64
C LYS A 69 16.86 0.35 10.12
N SER A 70 16.14 -0.68 9.70
CA SER A 70 14.72 -0.88 10.01
C SER A 70 14.48 -1.98 11.02
N SER A 71 15.56 -2.56 11.60
CA SER A 71 15.48 -3.70 12.53
C SER A 71 14.59 -3.44 13.74
N VAL A 72 14.50 -2.19 14.19
CA VAL A 72 13.64 -1.78 15.30
C VAL A 72 12.14 -2.00 15.01
N PHE A 73 11.72 -2.01 13.75
CA PHE A 73 10.32 -2.15 13.34
C PHE A 73 9.95 -3.59 12.98
N ILE A 74 10.91 -4.40 12.55
CA ILE A 74 10.67 -5.74 12.00
C ILE A 74 9.94 -6.67 12.99
N PRO A 75 10.28 -6.72 14.27
CA PRO A 75 9.58 -7.57 15.23
C PRO A 75 8.08 -7.26 15.32
N ASP A 76 7.74 -5.98 15.41
CA ASP A 76 6.34 -5.54 15.53
C ASP A 76 5.57 -5.77 14.23
N ILE A 77 6.22 -5.60 13.06
CA ILE A 77 5.64 -5.91 11.75
C ILE A 77 5.37 -7.41 11.62
N LYS A 78 6.30 -8.28 12.01
CA LYS A 78 6.12 -9.75 12.00
C LYS A 78 4.98 -10.18 12.91
N GLU A 79 4.90 -9.58 14.10
CA GLU A 79 3.81 -9.86 15.05
C GLU A 79 2.46 -9.44 14.48
N GLU A 80 2.37 -8.26 13.86
CA GLU A 80 1.12 -7.79 13.24
C GLU A 80 0.71 -8.68 12.06
N ILE A 81 1.64 -9.06 11.16
CA ILE A 81 1.39 -10.00 10.06
C ILE A 81 0.83 -11.31 10.61
N LYS A 82 1.48 -11.89 11.64
CA LYS A 82 1.02 -13.13 12.30
C LYS A 82 -0.37 -12.95 12.93
N LYS A 83 -0.60 -11.84 13.63
CA LYS A 83 -1.88 -11.52 14.28
C LYS A 83 -3.03 -11.43 13.29
N GLN A 84 -2.76 -10.94 12.09
CA GLN A 84 -3.75 -10.83 11.00
C GLN A 84 -3.91 -12.14 10.20
N GLY A 85 -3.23 -13.23 10.59
CA GLY A 85 -3.34 -14.53 9.95
C GLY A 85 -2.64 -14.64 8.59
N LEU A 86 -1.79 -13.68 8.22
CA LEU A 86 -1.07 -13.73 6.95
C LEU A 86 0.13 -14.68 7.03
N PRO A 87 0.49 -15.34 5.92
CA PRO A 87 1.73 -16.09 5.81
C PRO A 87 2.97 -15.25 6.14
N SER A 88 3.95 -15.85 6.81
CA SER A 88 5.19 -15.15 7.19
C SER A 88 5.98 -14.60 5.99
N THR A 89 5.79 -15.18 4.83
CA THR A 89 6.37 -14.76 3.53
C THR A 89 5.98 -13.32 3.16
N PHE A 90 4.85 -12.82 3.67
CA PHE A 90 4.43 -11.42 3.44
C PHE A 90 5.37 -10.37 4.04
N LEU A 91 6.28 -10.76 4.94
CA LEU A 91 7.36 -9.89 5.39
C LEU A 91 8.24 -9.41 4.22
N PHE A 92 8.30 -10.16 3.13
CA PHE A 92 9.11 -9.82 1.96
C PHE A 92 8.40 -8.89 0.96
N VAL A 93 7.11 -8.59 1.16
CA VAL A 93 6.40 -7.54 0.40
C VAL A 93 7.05 -6.17 0.65
N PRO A 94 7.23 -5.67 1.88
CA PRO A 94 7.97 -4.43 2.14
C PRO A 94 9.43 -4.45 1.62
N MET A 95 10.04 -5.62 1.58
CA MET A 95 11.37 -5.78 0.98
C MET A 95 11.34 -5.49 -0.51
N ALA A 96 10.33 -6.01 -1.22
CA ALA A 96 10.14 -5.79 -2.65
C ALA A 96 9.75 -4.34 -2.97
N GLU A 97 8.92 -3.72 -2.13
CA GLU A 97 8.38 -2.37 -2.31
C GLU A 97 9.42 -1.27 -2.04
N SER A 98 10.02 -1.31 -0.86
CA SER A 98 10.84 -0.21 -0.36
C SER A 98 12.26 -0.59 0.07
N ASN A 99 12.65 -1.87 -0.05
CA ASN A 99 13.82 -2.43 0.62
C ASN A 99 13.83 -2.13 2.14
N PHE A 100 12.68 -2.25 2.79
CA PHE A 100 12.44 -1.87 4.20
C PHE A 100 12.72 -0.41 4.54
N LYS A 101 12.72 0.50 3.60
CA LYS A 101 12.84 1.93 3.91
C LYS A 101 11.50 2.50 4.34
N ILE A 102 11.42 2.90 5.61
CA ILE A 102 10.19 3.41 6.21
C ILE A 102 9.73 4.75 5.61
N ASP A 103 10.66 5.51 5.04
CA ASP A 103 10.41 6.82 4.43
C ASP A 103 10.62 6.82 2.90
N ALA A 104 10.48 5.66 2.27
CA ALA A 104 10.59 5.54 0.83
C ALA A 104 9.50 6.35 0.11
N THR A 105 9.88 7.01 -0.97
CA THR A 105 8.97 7.74 -1.86
C THR A 105 9.24 7.35 -3.30
N SER A 106 8.20 6.91 -4.01
CA SER A 106 8.28 6.61 -5.44
C SER A 106 8.04 7.86 -6.30
N LYS A 107 8.39 7.76 -7.59
CA LYS A 107 8.07 8.80 -8.58
C LYS A 107 6.57 9.06 -8.70
N SER A 108 5.75 8.04 -8.49
CA SER A 108 4.28 8.09 -8.52
C SER A 108 3.66 8.48 -7.17
N ASN A 109 4.47 8.98 -6.22
CA ASN A 109 4.02 9.39 -4.89
C ASN A 109 3.46 8.25 -4.00
N ALA A 110 3.87 7.01 -4.25
CA ALA A 110 3.71 5.95 -3.27
C ALA A 110 4.68 6.20 -2.10
N GLN A 111 4.24 5.91 -0.87
CA GLN A 111 4.97 6.31 0.34
C GLN A 111 5.12 5.15 1.33
N GLY A 112 6.26 5.17 2.00
CA GLY A 112 6.53 4.36 3.18
C GLY A 112 6.93 2.93 2.89
N LEU A 113 6.94 2.15 3.95
CA LEU A 113 7.36 0.75 3.95
C LEU A 113 6.60 -0.10 2.92
N TRP A 114 5.28 0.10 2.86
CA TRP A 114 4.33 -0.64 2.05
C TRP A 114 3.97 0.04 0.72
N GLN A 115 4.59 1.17 0.40
CA GLN A 115 4.40 1.95 -0.83
C GLN A 115 2.93 2.22 -1.18
N PHE A 116 2.13 2.63 -0.18
CA PHE A 116 0.74 3.00 -0.42
C PHE A 116 0.61 4.19 -1.37
N MET A 117 -0.15 4.01 -2.44
CA MET A 117 -0.61 5.11 -3.28
C MET A 117 -1.62 5.99 -2.52
N PRO A 118 -1.69 7.31 -2.81
CA PRO A 118 -2.58 8.22 -2.07
C PRO A 118 -4.05 7.81 -2.06
N GLN A 119 -4.55 7.29 -3.17
CA GLN A 119 -5.96 6.86 -3.29
C GLN A 119 -6.23 5.61 -2.45
N THR A 120 -5.38 4.58 -2.57
CA THR A 120 -5.48 3.36 -1.77
C THR A 120 -5.35 3.66 -0.28
N ALA A 121 -4.40 4.52 0.10
CA ALA A 121 -4.23 4.97 1.47
C ALA A 121 -5.52 5.57 2.06
N LYS A 122 -6.26 6.35 1.26
CA LYS A 122 -7.54 6.93 1.67
C LYS A 122 -8.62 5.87 1.91
N VAL A 123 -8.68 4.83 1.06
CA VAL A 123 -9.61 3.71 1.22
C VAL A 123 -9.37 2.98 2.55
N TYR A 124 -8.11 2.81 2.92
CA TYR A 124 -7.71 2.15 4.17
C TYR A 124 -7.54 3.12 5.36
N ASN A 125 -8.13 4.32 5.29
CA ASN A 125 -8.14 5.32 6.34
C ASN A 125 -6.75 5.76 6.83
N LEU A 126 -5.73 5.68 5.98
CA LEU A 126 -4.42 6.25 6.26
C LEU A 126 -4.49 7.77 6.05
N ARG A 127 -4.39 8.49 7.15
CA ARG A 127 -4.45 9.95 7.16
C ARG A 127 -3.25 10.55 6.43
N ASN A 128 -3.51 11.56 5.60
CA ASN A 128 -2.46 12.38 4.98
C ASN A 128 -2.91 13.84 4.96
N ASP A 129 -2.31 14.65 5.81
CA ASP A 129 -2.58 16.10 5.93
C ASP A 129 -1.28 16.89 6.15
N GLU A 130 -1.39 18.13 6.60
CA GLU A 130 -0.24 19.00 6.86
C GLU A 130 0.67 18.51 8.00
N TYR A 131 0.14 17.72 8.95
CA TYR A 131 0.90 17.22 10.11
C TYR A 131 1.39 15.79 9.92
N ILE A 132 0.56 14.94 9.34
CA ILE A 132 0.70 13.50 9.38
C ILE A 132 0.65 12.93 7.97
N ASP A 133 1.46 11.88 7.75
CA ASP A 133 1.28 10.93 6.65
C ASP A 133 1.34 9.51 7.24
N ASP A 134 0.18 8.89 7.46
CA ASP A 134 0.08 7.56 8.06
C ASP A 134 0.65 6.45 7.16
N ARG A 135 0.95 6.73 5.89
CA ARG A 135 1.66 5.79 5.01
C ARG A 135 3.11 5.55 5.49
N LEU A 136 3.65 6.53 6.23
CA LEU A 136 4.97 6.47 6.88
C LEU A 136 4.90 5.92 8.32
N ASP A 137 3.71 5.66 8.85
CA ASP A 137 3.53 4.97 10.13
C ASP A 137 3.63 3.47 9.90
N PHE A 138 4.72 2.87 10.41
CA PHE A 138 5.01 1.45 10.17
C PHE A 138 3.89 0.51 10.64
N MET A 139 3.24 0.80 11.76
CA MET A 139 2.16 -0.05 12.27
C MET A 139 0.84 0.18 11.56
N LYS A 140 0.45 1.44 11.34
CA LYS A 140 -0.80 1.73 10.63
C LYS A 140 -0.76 1.25 9.18
N SER A 141 0.36 1.49 8.48
CA SER A 141 0.52 1.01 7.12
C SER A 141 0.61 -0.52 7.04
N THR A 142 1.21 -1.20 8.03
CA THR A 142 1.19 -2.67 8.10
C THR A 142 -0.22 -3.20 8.29
N ARG A 143 -1.02 -2.63 9.20
CA ARG A 143 -2.43 -3.03 9.37
C ARG A 143 -3.26 -2.80 8.11
N ALA A 144 -3.08 -1.67 7.46
CA ALA A 144 -3.76 -1.36 6.22
C ALA A 144 -3.37 -2.34 5.09
N ALA A 145 -2.08 -2.67 4.97
CA ALA A 145 -1.59 -3.63 3.98
C ALA A 145 -2.11 -5.04 4.27
N SER A 146 -2.05 -5.48 5.53
CA SER A 146 -2.57 -6.77 5.95
C SER A 146 -4.07 -6.89 5.61
N LYS A 147 -4.85 -5.86 5.93
CA LYS A 147 -6.28 -5.83 5.59
C LYS A 147 -6.51 -5.92 4.08
N TYR A 148 -5.77 -5.14 3.28
CA TYR A 148 -5.88 -5.19 1.81
C TYR A 148 -5.56 -6.58 1.26
N LEU A 149 -4.51 -7.20 1.77
CA LEU A 149 -4.08 -8.54 1.37
C LEU A 149 -5.11 -9.61 1.77
N SER A 150 -5.70 -9.52 2.98
CA SER A 150 -6.75 -10.43 3.43
C SER A 150 -8.02 -10.29 2.62
N GLU A 151 -8.49 -9.07 2.33
CA GLU A 151 -9.67 -8.82 1.49
C GLU A 151 -9.50 -9.41 0.08
N ASN A 152 -8.29 -9.32 -0.48
CA ASN A 152 -7.99 -9.96 -1.77
C ASN A 152 -7.90 -11.49 -1.65
N HIS A 153 -7.40 -12.03 -0.54
CA HIS A 153 -7.41 -13.47 -0.30
C HIS A 153 -8.85 -14.02 -0.16
N GLU A 154 -9.72 -13.33 0.57
CA GLU A 154 -11.15 -13.69 0.66
C GLU A 154 -11.83 -13.70 -0.72
N ARG A 155 -11.39 -12.81 -1.63
CA ARG A 155 -11.93 -12.73 -2.99
C ARG A 155 -11.42 -13.82 -3.91
N PHE A 156 -10.13 -14.12 -3.86
CA PHE A 156 -9.43 -14.97 -4.83
C PHE A 156 -9.08 -16.35 -4.30
N GLU A 157 -9.20 -16.58 -3.00
CA GLU A 157 -8.93 -17.83 -2.29
C GLU A 157 -7.47 -18.33 -2.43
N LYS A 158 -6.57 -17.49 -2.94
CA LYS A 158 -5.15 -17.79 -3.15
C LYS A 158 -4.27 -16.61 -2.73
N TRP A 159 -3.27 -16.87 -1.91
CA TRP A 159 -2.37 -15.82 -1.41
C TRP A 159 -1.51 -15.18 -2.50
N TYR A 160 -1.05 -15.96 -3.48
CA TYR A 160 -0.28 -15.38 -4.60
C TYR A 160 -1.11 -14.39 -5.42
N LEU A 161 -2.42 -14.61 -5.56
CA LEU A 161 -3.31 -13.66 -6.23
C LEU A 161 -3.49 -12.37 -5.41
N SER A 162 -3.49 -12.47 -4.08
CA SER A 162 -3.49 -11.29 -3.20
C SER A 162 -2.24 -10.44 -3.39
N ILE A 163 -1.07 -11.07 -3.52
CA ILE A 163 0.20 -10.39 -3.81
C ILE A 163 0.16 -9.70 -5.18
N LEU A 164 -0.35 -10.38 -6.19
CA LEU A 164 -0.51 -9.81 -7.54
C LEU A 164 -1.49 -8.63 -7.53
N ALA A 165 -2.63 -8.76 -6.82
CA ALA A 165 -3.60 -7.68 -6.66
C ALA A 165 -3.03 -6.47 -5.91
N TYR A 166 -2.16 -6.70 -4.93
CA TYR A 166 -1.44 -5.62 -4.24
C TYR A 166 -0.59 -4.79 -5.21
N ASN A 167 0.07 -5.45 -6.16
CA ASN A 167 0.96 -4.79 -7.12
C ASN A 167 0.21 -4.11 -8.29
N CYS A 168 -0.72 -4.81 -8.94
CA CYS A 168 -1.37 -4.31 -10.17
C CYS A 168 -2.85 -3.94 -10.01
N GLY A 169 -3.41 -4.12 -8.82
CA GLY A 169 -4.82 -3.89 -8.54
C GLY A 169 -5.70 -5.10 -8.82
N GLU A 170 -6.78 -5.23 -8.03
CA GLU A 170 -7.71 -6.36 -8.12
C GLU A 170 -8.37 -6.52 -9.48
N GLY A 171 -8.70 -5.40 -10.14
CA GLY A 171 -9.33 -5.44 -11.47
C GLY A 171 -8.46 -6.08 -12.53
N ARG A 172 -7.15 -5.89 -12.45
CA ARG A 172 -6.20 -6.52 -13.38
C ARG A 172 -6.09 -8.03 -13.11
N VAL A 173 -6.16 -8.45 -11.85
CA VAL A 173 -6.16 -9.87 -11.49
C VAL A 173 -7.44 -10.56 -11.95
N ILE A 174 -8.60 -9.91 -11.79
CA ILE A 174 -9.89 -10.40 -12.30
C ILE A 174 -9.82 -10.59 -13.83
N GLU A 175 -9.33 -9.60 -14.58
CA GLU A 175 -9.12 -9.70 -16.03
C GLU A 175 -8.23 -10.89 -16.37
N ALA A 176 -7.07 -11.01 -15.71
CA ALA A 176 -6.11 -12.08 -15.97
C ALA A 176 -6.70 -13.47 -15.73
N ILE A 177 -7.38 -13.68 -14.60
CA ILE A 177 -8.05 -14.96 -14.28
C ILE A 177 -9.15 -15.27 -15.29
N THR A 178 -9.95 -14.27 -15.66
CA THR A 178 -11.06 -14.45 -16.64
C THR A 178 -10.53 -14.96 -17.96
N ARG A 179 -9.48 -14.33 -18.47
CA ARG A 179 -8.84 -14.73 -19.73
C ARG A 179 -8.21 -16.13 -19.61
N ALA A 180 -7.41 -16.33 -18.56
CA ALA A 180 -6.74 -17.60 -18.37
C ALA A 180 -7.71 -18.79 -18.21
N LYS A 181 -8.88 -18.58 -17.59
CA LYS A 181 -9.91 -19.63 -17.48
C LYS A 181 -10.54 -19.97 -18.84
N ILE A 182 -10.83 -18.96 -19.66
CA ILE A 182 -11.39 -19.18 -21.00
C ILE A 182 -10.36 -19.90 -21.88
N ASP A 183 -9.10 -19.43 -21.87
CA ASP A 183 -8.04 -20.06 -22.65
C ASP A 183 -7.81 -21.52 -22.18
N ARG A 184 -7.79 -21.76 -20.86
CA ARG A 184 -7.66 -23.10 -20.31
C ARG A 184 -8.87 -23.99 -20.64
N PHE A 185 -10.07 -23.42 -20.67
CA PHE A 185 -11.27 -24.16 -21.11
C PHE A 185 -11.13 -24.62 -22.55
N LEU A 186 -10.66 -23.77 -23.45
CA LEU A 186 -10.46 -24.10 -24.86
C LEU A 186 -9.27 -25.04 -25.09
N GLU A 187 -8.24 -25.04 -24.22
CA GLU A 187 -7.18 -26.06 -24.22
C GLU A 187 -7.72 -27.46 -23.95
N PHE A 188 -8.70 -27.60 -23.04
CA PHE A 188 -9.31 -28.89 -22.72
C PHE A 188 -10.47 -29.29 -23.66
N PHE A 189 -11.18 -28.31 -24.20
CA PHE A 189 -12.38 -28.48 -25.01
C PHE A 189 -12.29 -27.66 -26.31
N PRO A 190 -11.35 -27.96 -27.22
CA PRO A 190 -11.12 -27.18 -28.43
C PRO A 190 -12.35 -27.16 -29.37
N GLU A 191 -13.20 -28.20 -29.32
CA GLU A 191 -14.45 -28.28 -30.07
C GLU A 191 -15.49 -27.22 -29.65
N ARG A 192 -15.32 -26.63 -28.45
CA ARG A 192 -16.23 -25.58 -27.92
C ARG A 192 -15.85 -24.17 -28.39
N GLN A 193 -14.85 -24.03 -29.26
CA GLN A 193 -14.38 -22.72 -29.75
C GLN A 193 -15.50 -21.87 -30.37
N ASN A 194 -16.48 -22.49 -31.01
CA ASN A 194 -17.61 -21.82 -31.64
C ASN A 194 -18.88 -21.77 -30.75
N ASP A 195 -18.77 -22.10 -29.46
CA ASP A 195 -19.86 -21.95 -28.52
C ASP A 195 -20.22 -20.45 -28.38
N GLU A 196 -21.51 -20.14 -28.50
CA GLU A 196 -22.00 -18.75 -28.53
C GLU A 196 -21.55 -17.94 -27.30
N ASN A 197 -21.57 -18.55 -26.11
CA ASN A 197 -21.12 -17.90 -24.88
C ASN A 197 -19.61 -17.66 -24.89
N ILE A 198 -18.82 -18.63 -25.35
CA ILE A 198 -17.36 -18.50 -25.43
C ILE A 198 -16.98 -17.37 -26.40
N VAL A 199 -17.58 -17.37 -27.58
CA VAL A 199 -17.38 -16.30 -28.59
C VAL A 199 -17.77 -14.93 -28.02
N ALA A 200 -18.91 -14.83 -27.32
CA ALA A 200 -19.36 -13.59 -26.70
C ALA A 200 -18.38 -13.11 -25.60
N TYR A 201 -17.81 -14.04 -24.80
CA TYR A 201 -16.80 -13.71 -23.79
C TYR A 201 -15.52 -13.21 -24.44
N GLN A 202 -15.01 -13.90 -25.46
CA GLN A 202 -13.81 -13.48 -26.19
C GLN A 202 -13.97 -12.10 -26.82
N ASN A 203 -15.08 -11.85 -27.52
CA ASN A 203 -15.37 -10.53 -28.10
C ASN A 203 -15.42 -9.42 -27.05
N THR A 204 -16.04 -9.69 -25.89
CA THR A 204 -16.08 -8.73 -24.78
C THR A 204 -14.70 -8.44 -24.21
N ILE A 205 -13.86 -9.46 -24.09
CA ILE A 205 -12.48 -9.34 -23.62
C ILE A 205 -11.66 -8.52 -24.62
N ASP A 206 -11.76 -8.82 -25.91
CA ASP A 206 -11.02 -8.11 -26.95
C ASP A 206 -11.42 -6.63 -27.02
N GLU A 207 -12.72 -6.32 -26.95
CA GLU A 207 -13.21 -4.94 -26.82
C GLU A 207 -12.60 -4.23 -25.60
N TYR A 208 -12.61 -4.90 -24.46
CA TYR A 208 -12.03 -4.35 -23.23
C TYR A 208 -10.50 -4.16 -23.34
N LEU A 209 -9.78 -5.10 -23.92
CA LEU A 209 -8.33 -4.99 -24.11
C LEU A 209 -7.94 -3.79 -24.97
N GLN A 210 -8.73 -3.50 -26.00
CA GLN A 210 -8.52 -2.35 -26.88
C GLN A 210 -8.89 -1.02 -26.21
N THR A 211 -10.03 -0.96 -25.54
CA THR A 211 -10.61 0.29 -25.05
C THR A 211 -10.31 0.60 -23.60
N LYS A 212 -10.05 -0.42 -22.78
CA LYS A 212 -9.97 -0.38 -21.30
C LYS A 212 -11.21 0.24 -20.65
N LYS A 213 -12.35 0.18 -21.35
CA LYS A 213 -13.65 0.65 -20.85
C LYS A 213 -14.51 -0.53 -20.40
N ASP A 214 -15.54 -0.22 -19.64
CA ASP A 214 -16.58 -1.20 -19.27
C ASP A 214 -16.07 -2.43 -18.52
N PHE A 215 -15.12 -2.24 -17.60
CA PHE A 215 -14.60 -3.31 -16.74
C PHE A 215 -15.71 -4.15 -16.08
N TYR A 216 -16.90 -3.57 -15.88
CA TYR A 216 -18.03 -4.31 -15.29
C TYR A 216 -18.45 -5.53 -16.15
N LYS A 217 -18.28 -5.49 -17.49
CA LYS A 217 -18.53 -6.63 -18.37
C LYS A 217 -17.56 -7.78 -18.08
N ILE A 218 -16.25 -7.46 -17.91
CA ILE A 218 -15.23 -8.45 -17.53
C ILE A 218 -15.55 -9.05 -16.15
N ASN A 219 -15.92 -8.20 -15.18
CA ASN A 219 -16.28 -8.68 -13.85
C ASN A 219 -17.57 -9.53 -13.85
N LYS A 220 -18.49 -9.30 -14.80
CA LYS A 220 -19.67 -10.16 -14.99
C LYS A 220 -19.24 -11.54 -15.49
N ILE A 221 -18.43 -11.62 -16.53
CA ILE A 221 -17.88 -12.89 -17.06
C ILE A 221 -17.14 -13.63 -15.93
N TYR A 222 -16.24 -12.94 -15.20
CA TYR A 222 -15.54 -13.52 -14.05
C TYR A 222 -16.48 -14.20 -13.06
N LYS A 223 -17.59 -13.56 -12.68
CA LYS A 223 -18.56 -14.12 -11.74
C LYS A 223 -19.27 -15.36 -12.31
N GLU A 224 -19.51 -15.41 -13.59
CA GLU A 224 -20.14 -16.53 -14.28
C GLU A 224 -19.20 -17.75 -14.32
N ILE A 225 -17.90 -17.52 -14.60
CA ILE A 225 -16.92 -18.61 -14.82
C ILE A 225 -16.03 -18.92 -13.61
N LYS A 226 -16.08 -18.13 -12.54
CA LYS A 226 -15.18 -18.31 -11.39
C LYS A 226 -15.24 -19.72 -10.79
N ASN A 227 -16.43 -20.35 -10.81
CA ASN A 227 -16.68 -21.67 -10.26
C ASN A 227 -16.44 -22.81 -11.27
N TRP A 228 -15.96 -22.53 -12.49
CA TRP A 228 -15.52 -23.59 -13.37
C TRP A 228 -14.40 -24.39 -12.69
N ASP A 229 -14.48 -25.70 -12.76
CA ASP A 229 -13.46 -26.60 -12.21
C ASP A 229 -12.18 -26.58 -13.08
N LEU A 230 -11.59 -25.38 -13.15
CA LEU A 230 -10.37 -25.10 -13.90
C LEU A 230 -9.43 -24.32 -12.97
N ASP A 231 -8.46 -25.03 -12.40
CA ASP A 231 -7.44 -24.39 -11.57
C ASP A 231 -6.49 -23.55 -12.45
N ILE A 232 -6.39 -22.27 -12.13
CA ILE A 232 -5.44 -21.35 -12.75
C ILE A 232 -4.32 -21.15 -11.74
N ASP A 233 -3.17 -21.70 -12.02
CA ASP A 233 -1.98 -21.61 -11.17
C ASP A 233 -1.12 -20.39 -11.48
N ALA A 234 -0.10 -20.21 -10.67
CA ALA A 234 0.82 -19.09 -10.82
C ALA A 234 1.61 -19.17 -12.12
N GLU A 235 1.98 -20.39 -12.56
CA GLU A 235 2.70 -20.63 -13.82
C GLU A 235 1.90 -20.07 -14.99
N LYS A 236 0.61 -20.43 -15.09
CA LYS A 236 -0.27 -19.97 -16.18
C LYS A 236 -0.38 -18.46 -16.22
N LEU A 237 -0.62 -17.80 -15.08
CA LEU A 237 -0.76 -16.33 -15.05
C LEU A 237 0.54 -15.56 -15.31
N LEU A 238 1.68 -16.18 -15.02
CA LEU A 238 2.99 -15.56 -15.16
C LEU A 238 3.74 -16.00 -16.43
N GLU A 239 3.13 -16.86 -17.27
CA GLU A 239 3.72 -17.27 -18.54
C GLU A 239 3.97 -16.07 -19.45
N ILE A 240 4.90 -16.27 -20.39
CA ILE A 240 5.20 -15.29 -21.44
C ILE A 240 4.66 -15.87 -22.73
N ASN A 241 3.56 -15.34 -23.20
CA ASN A 241 3.01 -15.72 -24.49
C ASN A 241 3.84 -15.11 -25.64
N GLU A 242 3.95 -15.79 -26.76
CA GLU A 242 4.65 -15.30 -27.95
C GLU A 242 4.02 -14.02 -28.47
N ASP A 243 2.68 -13.93 -28.41
CA ASP A 243 1.93 -12.70 -28.66
C ASP A 243 2.06 -11.76 -27.46
N TYR A 244 2.92 -10.75 -27.63
CA TYR A 244 3.24 -9.78 -26.57
C TYR A 244 2.01 -9.02 -26.03
N ASP A 245 0.98 -8.79 -26.88
CA ASP A 245 -0.21 -8.05 -26.51
C ASP A 245 -1.20 -8.90 -25.68
N ARG A 246 -1.01 -10.22 -25.66
CA ARG A 246 -1.88 -11.16 -24.92
C ARG A 246 -1.36 -11.60 -23.56
N GLN A 247 -0.34 -10.96 -23.00
CA GLN A 247 0.10 -11.27 -21.65
C GLN A 247 -1.04 -11.10 -20.63
N TYR A 248 -1.24 -12.09 -19.74
CA TYR A 248 -2.27 -11.97 -18.68
C TYR A 248 -1.96 -10.83 -17.72
N LEU A 249 -0.70 -10.72 -17.30
CA LEU A 249 -0.27 -9.75 -16.32
C LEU A 249 0.89 -8.87 -16.85
N PRO A 250 0.99 -7.61 -16.40
CA PRO A 250 2.13 -6.75 -16.72
C PRO A 250 3.46 -7.39 -16.33
N LYS A 251 4.51 -7.10 -17.11
CA LYS A 251 5.87 -7.57 -16.83
C LYS A 251 6.32 -7.28 -15.39
N GLU A 252 5.97 -6.11 -14.87
CA GLU A 252 6.30 -5.72 -13.50
C GLU A 252 5.68 -6.69 -12.49
N SER A 253 4.40 -7.02 -12.61
CA SER A 253 3.68 -7.92 -11.70
C SER A 253 4.18 -9.35 -11.79
N ARG A 254 4.53 -9.81 -12.99
CA ARG A 254 5.14 -11.13 -13.20
C ARG A 254 6.50 -11.26 -12.52
N ILE A 255 7.28 -10.18 -12.50
CA ILE A 255 8.57 -10.11 -11.79
C ILE A 255 8.36 -9.95 -10.29
N TYR A 256 7.31 -9.25 -9.88
CA TYR A 256 7.04 -8.89 -8.49
C TYR A 256 6.84 -10.11 -7.59
N LEU A 257 5.95 -11.03 -7.97
CA LEU A 257 5.71 -12.26 -7.21
C LEU A 257 7.00 -13.11 -7.10
N ARG A 258 7.68 -13.33 -8.22
CA ARG A 258 8.96 -14.07 -8.26
C ARG A 258 10.03 -13.45 -7.37
N LYS A 259 10.07 -12.11 -7.34
CA LYS A 259 11.02 -11.35 -6.50
C LYS A 259 10.74 -11.55 -5.01
N ILE A 260 9.48 -11.57 -4.59
CA ILE A 260 9.10 -11.82 -3.19
C ILE A 260 9.52 -13.24 -2.78
N ILE A 261 9.24 -14.24 -3.62
CA ILE A 261 9.64 -15.62 -3.38
C ILE A 261 11.17 -15.72 -3.29
N ALA A 262 11.90 -15.12 -4.24
CA ALA A 262 13.35 -15.11 -4.24
C ALA A 262 13.93 -14.48 -2.96
N PHE A 263 13.36 -13.37 -2.47
CA PHE A 263 13.79 -12.75 -1.21
C PHE A 263 13.55 -13.65 0.00
N ALA A 264 12.41 -14.34 0.05
CA ALA A 264 12.09 -15.29 1.10
C ALA A 264 13.08 -16.48 1.10
N MET A 265 13.37 -17.04 -0.07
CA MET A 265 14.36 -18.12 -0.24
C MET A 265 15.77 -17.68 0.19
N ILE A 266 16.19 -16.46 -0.21
CA ILE A 266 17.49 -15.90 0.17
C ILE A 266 17.57 -15.72 1.69
N ALA A 267 16.52 -15.24 2.32
CA ALA A 267 16.48 -15.07 3.77
C ALA A 267 16.59 -16.39 4.53
N ASN A 268 15.97 -17.46 4.02
CA ASN A 268 16.01 -18.78 4.65
C ASN A 268 17.35 -19.52 4.49
N ARG A 269 18.14 -19.17 3.48
CA ARG A 269 19.42 -19.86 3.20
C ARG A 269 20.61 -19.28 3.94
N ASN A 270 20.42 -18.51 5.00
CA ASN A 270 21.51 -17.91 5.81
C ASN A 270 22.51 -17.07 4.98
N PHE A 271 22.10 -16.55 3.82
CA PHE A 271 22.94 -15.60 3.08
C PHE A 271 23.23 -14.32 3.88
N TYR A 272 22.42 -14.05 4.89
CA TYR A 272 22.71 -13.06 5.91
C TYR A 272 23.59 -13.72 6.96
N GLN A 273 24.86 -13.38 7.01
CA GLN A 273 25.81 -13.87 8.05
C GLN A 273 25.36 -13.53 9.47
N ASP A 274 24.39 -12.63 9.60
CA ASP A 274 23.77 -12.21 10.84
C ASP A 274 22.40 -12.93 10.96
N LYS A 275 22.41 -14.09 11.63
CA LYS A 275 21.22 -14.94 11.81
C LYS A 275 20.04 -14.20 12.46
N ASP A 276 20.31 -13.11 13.16
CA ASP A 276 19.33 -12.36 13.94
C ASP A 276 18.78 -11.12 13.20
N ILE A 277 19.19 -10.87 11.96
CA ILE A 277 18.85 -9.62 11.28
C ILE A 277 17.34 -9.41 11.08
N LEU A 278 16.59 -10.49 10.85
CA LEU A 278 15.12 -10.49 10.77
C LEU A 278 14.43 -10.87 12.08
N SER A 279 15.18 -11.21 13.10
CA SER A 279 14.69 -11.57 14.45
C SER A 279 15.74 -11.19 15.47
N PRO A 280 16.03 -9.88 15.64
CA PRO A 280 17.10 -9.43 16.52
C PRO A 280 16.89 -9.95 17.95
N SER A 281 17.89 -10.63 18.49
CA SER A 281 17.90 -11.16 19.85
C SER A 281 17.79 -10.05 20.89
N ASN A 282 18.33 -8.87 20.59
CA ASN A 282 18.22 -7.65 21.40
C ASN A 282 17.07 -6.76 20.91
N LYS A 283 15.85 -7.21 21.11
CA LYS A 283 14.63 -6.52 20.72
C LYS A 283 14.54 -5.13 21.35
N ILE A 284 14.74 -4.06 20.56
CA ILE A 284 14.22 -2.75 20.96
C ILE A 284 12.72 -2.81 20.66
N SER A 285 11.94 -3.20 21.66
CA SER A 285 10.48 -3.13 21.55
C SER A 285 10.05 -1.67 21.57
N LEU A 286 9.13 -1.33 20.68
CA LEU A 286 8.51 0.00 20.63
C LEU A 286 7.17 -0.03 21.36
N THR A 287 6.92 1.00 22.15
CA THR A 287 5.65 1.18 22.86
C THR A 287 4.93 2.41 22.31
N PRO A 288 3.67 2.27 21.86
CA PRO A 288 2.85 3.42 21.51
C PRO A 288 2.45 4.20 22.77
N VAL A 289 2.71 5.51 22.79
CA VAL A 289 2.31 6.39 23.88
C VAL A 289 1.51 7.59 23.36
N LYS A 290 0.56 8.06 24.16
CA LYS A 290 -0.20 9.28 23.86
C LYS A 290 0.60 10.49 24.36
N ALA A 291 0.94 11.39 23.43
CA ALA A 291 1.59 12.65 23.75
C ALA A 291 0.68 13.83 23.42
N PRO A 292 0.66 14.92 24.23
CA PRO A 292 -0.16 16.09 24.00
C PRO A 292 0.07 16.72 22.63
N ALA A 293 -0.96 17.34 22.08
CA ALA A 293 -0.90 18.10 20.83
C ALA A 293 0.18 19.17 20.85
N GLY A 294 0.78 19.47 19.71
CA GLY A 294 1.72 20.58 19.53
C GLY A 294 3.11 20.39 20.14
N LEU A 295 3.40 19.24 20.74
CA LEU A 295 4.75 18.94 21.20
C LEU A 295 5.70 18.65 20.03
N LYS A 296 6.93 19.18 20.13
CA LYS A 296 8.01 18.78 19.22
C LYS A 296 8.57 17.43 19.62
N LEU A 297 8.85 16.56 18.67
CA LEU A 297 9.54 15.29 18.92
C LEU A 297 10.88 15.51 19.61
N LYS A 298 11.62 16.59 19.26
CA LYS A 298 12.87 16.97 19.93
C LYS A 298 12.69 17.22 21.44
N SER A 299 11.58 17.89 21.84
CA SER A 299 11.30 18.15 23.24
C SER A 299 10.94 16.87 24.02
N ILE A 300 10.22 15.98 23.35
CA ILE A 300 9.91 14.66 23.92
C ILE A 300 11.19 13.82 24.06
N ALA A 301 12.03 13.80 23.03
CA ALA A 301 13.29 13.05 23.04
C ALA A 301 14.19 13.51 24.21
N HIS A 302 14.30 14.84 24.41
CA HIS A 302 15.05 15.39 25.54
C HIS A 302 14.47 14.96 26.89
N ALA A 303 13.15 14.97 27.03
CA ALA A 303 12.48 14.60 28.27
C ALA A 303 12.62 13.10 28.63
N ILE A 304 12.89 12.26 27.64
CA ILE A 304 13.12 10.82 27.84
C ILE A 304 14.60 10.42 27.70
N ASP A 305 15.48 11.43 27.72
CA ASP A 305 16.92 11.22 27.65
C ASP A 305 17.33 10.39 26.43
N MET A 306 16.93 10.88 25.24
CA MET A 306 17.10 10.22 23.94
C MET A 306 17.57 11.20 22.88
N ARG A 307 18.36 10.76 21.92
CA ARG A 307 18.70 11.59 20.76
C ARG A 307 17.46 11.89 19.93
N ALA A 308 17.30 13.17 19.57
CA ALA A 308 16.14 13.61 18.77
C ALA A 308 16.03 12.89 17.42
N SER A 309 17.17 12.64 16.74
CA SER A 309 17.22 11.89 15.48
C SER A 309 16.60 10.50 15.59
N ASP A 310 16.84 9.80 16.70
CA ASP A 310 16.37 8.44 16.90
C ASP A 310 14.84 8.42 17.08
N LEU A 311 14.30 9.34 17.91
CA LEU A 311 12.86 9.46 18.09
C LEU A 311 12.15 9.89 16.81
N ILE A 312 12.74 10.84 16.05
CA ILE A 312 12.22 11.28 14.74
C ILE A 312 12.20 10.10 13.75
N ASN A 313 13.24 9.30 13.73
CA ASN A 313 13.32 8.12 12.86
C ASN A 313 12.25 7.08 13.17
N MET A 314 11.89 6.92 14.45
CA MET A 314 10.79 6.03 14.87
C MET A 314 9.40 6.59 14.54
N ASN A 315 9.31 7.90 14.24
CA ASN A 315 8.04 8.62 14.06
C ASN A 315 8.00 9.43 12.75
N LYS A 316 8.50 8.87 11.66
CA LYS A 316 8.58 9.51 10.33
C LYS A 316 7.23 9.98 9.78
N HIS A 317 6.14 9.38 10.23
CA HIS A 317 4.78 9.79 9.89
C HIS A 317 4.40 11.20 10.37
N ILE A 318 5.18 11.77 11.29
CA ILE A 318 4.98 13.16 11.80
C ILE A 318 5.82 14.10 10.95
N LYS A 319 5.21 14.70 9.93
CA LYS A 319 5.88 15.45 8.85
C LYS A 319 6.76 16.58 9.34
N GLN A 320 6.26 17.38 10.29
CA GLN A 320 6.92 18.60 10.77
C GLN A 320 7.65 18.39 12.10
N GLN A 321 7.82 17.12 12.51
CA GLN A 321 8.36 16.78 13.83
C GLN A 321 7.59 17.42 14.99
N ILE A 322 6.33 17.84 14.74
CA ILE A 322 5.41 18.43 15.69
C ILE A 322 4.12 17.64 15.68
N LEU A 323 3.63 17.28 16.86
CA LEU A 323 2.37 16.58 16.99
C LEU A 323 1.20 17.44 16.52
N PRO A 324 0.18 16.84 15.89
CA PRO A 324 -0.96 17.59 15.35
C PRO A 324 -1.64 18.49 16.39
N LEU A 325 -1.99 19.69 15.97
CA LEU A 325 -2.69 20.67 16.82
C LEU A 325 -4.21 20.48 16.85
N ASN A 326 -4.75 19.77 15.86
CA ASN A 326 -6.19 19.56 15.68
C ASN A 326 -6.75 18.36 16.46
N VAL A 327 -5.97 17.79 17.36
CA VAL A 327 -6.34 16.70 18.27
C VAL A 327 -5.93 17.03 19.71
N LYS A 328 -6.48 16.34 20.71
CA LYS A 328 -6.04 16.51 22.11
C LYS A 328 -4.69 15.86 22.36
N SER A 329 -4.45 14.72 21.77
CA SER A 329 -3.21 13.97 21.86
C SER A 329 -3.00 13.14 20.59
N TYR A 330 -1.75 12.76 20.32
CA TYR A 330 -1.41 11.90 19.19
C TYR A 330 -0.51 10.74 19.66
N THR A 331 -0.60 9.61 19.00
CA THR A 331 0.23 8.44 19.30
C THR A 331 1.60 8.60 18.67
N ILE A 332 2.64 8.41 19.47
CA ILE A 332 4.02 8.29 19.03
C ILE A 332 4.61 6.97 19.53
N TYR A 333 5.68 6.53 18.90
CA TYR A 333 6.42 5.34 19.30
C TYR A 333 7.70 5.72 20.02
N ILE A 334 7.91 5.13 21.19
CA ILE A 334 9.14 5.27 21.97
C ILE A 334 9.71 3.87 22.31
N PRO A 335 11.02 3.72 22.55
CA PRO A 335 11.54 2.45 23.06
C PRO A 335 10.87 2.08 24.40
N SER A 336 10.44 0.83 24.55
CA SER A 336 9.73 0.37 25.76
C SER A 336 10.52 0.62 27.04
N LYS A 337 11.86 0.54 26.97
CA LYS A 337 12.76 0.88 28.08
C LYS A 337 12.68 2.35 28.54
N LYS A 338 12.14 3.24 27.70
CA LYS A 338 11.95 4.67 28.01
C LYS A 338 10.54 5.00 28.50
N LEU A 339 9.65 4.02 28.62
CA LEU A 339 8.25 4.21 29.03
C LEU A 339 8.16 4.81 30.44
N LYS A 340 8.95 4.32 31.40
CA LYS A 340 9.01 4.85 32.78
C LYS A 340 9.42 6.32 32.77
N THR A 341 10.55 6.64 32.12
CA THR A 341 11.06 8.02 32.01
C THR A 341 10.06 8.95 31.33
N TYR A 342 9.36 8.46 30.30
CA TYR A 342 8.30 9.22 29.65
C TYR A 342 7.14 9.52 30.61
N SER A 343 6.67 8.53 31.36
CA SER A 343 5.56 8.67 32.31
C SER A 343 5.87 9.68 33.41
N GLU A 344 7.12 9.70 33.92
CA GLU A 344 7.58 10.62 34.96
C GLU A 344 7.77 12.07 34.49
N ASN A 345 8.06 12.25 33.18
CA ASN A 345 8.44 13.55 32.65
C ASN A 345 7.41 14.16 31.68
N LYS A 346 6.40 13.39 31.20
CA LYS A 346 5.44 13.87 30.17
C LYS A 346 4.77 15.19 30.53
N ASP A 347 4.42 15.41 31.79
CA ASP A 347 3.72 16.62 32.27
C ASP A 347 4.66 17.83 32.43
N LYS A 348 5.98 17.58 32.48
CA LYS A 348 7.03 18.62 32.55
C LYS A 348 7.40 19.16 31.17
N ILE A 349 6.97 18.48 30.08
CA ILE A 349 7.27 18.91 28.71
C ILE A 349 6.45 20.16 28.42
N LYS A 350 7.10 21.32 28.42
CA LYS A 350 6.42 22.60 28.15
C LYS A 350 5.93 22.64 26.71
N ASN A 351 4.63 22.81 26.54
CA ASN A 351 4.01 23.09 25.25
C ASN A 351 4.38 24.50 24.80
N LYS A 352 5.19 24.62 23.73
CA LYS A 352 5.21 25.86 22.96
C LYS A 352 4.15 25.69 21.86
N PHE A 353 3.17 26.58 21.82
CA PHE A 353 2.14 26.56 20.81
C PHE A 353 2.73 26.97 19.47
N PHE A 354 2.31 26.29 18.41
CA PHE A 354 2.73 26.56 17.04
C PHE A 354 1.53 26.63 16.12
N ILE A 355 1.67 27.46 15.08
CA ILE A 355 0.73 27.50 13.96
C ILE A 355 1.45 26.90 12.76
N VAL A 356 0.82 25.96 12.09
CA VAL A 356 1.31 25.46 10.81
C VAL A 356 0.66 26.28 9.71
N HIS A 357 1.49 26.93 8.91
CA HIS A 357 1.07 27.75 7.78
C HIS A 357 1.54 27.15 6.46
N LYS A 358 0.62 26.93 5.53
CA LYS A 358 0.93 26.53 4.16
C LYS A 358 1.12 27.81 3.35
N VAL A 359 2.33 27.98 2.80
CA VAL A 359 2.71 29.15 2.01
C VAL A 359 1.83 29.29 0.79
N LYS A 360 1.26 30.47 0.60
CA LYS A 360 0.45 30.86 -0.54
C LYS A 360 1.24 31.81 -1.44
N SER A 361 0.75 32.05 -2.65
CA SER A 361 1.29 33.13 -3.50
C SER A 361 1.26 34.46 -2.77
N GLY A 362 2.37 35.20 -2.77
CA GLY A 362 2.53 36.50 -2.07
C GLY A 362 2.97 36.36 -0.60
N ASP A 363 3.03 35.17 -0.01
CA ASP A 363 3.56 35.00 1.35
C ASP A 363 5.08 35.22 1.38
N THR A 364 5.55 35.97 2.36
CA THR A 364 6.96 36.17 2.70
C THR A 364 7.15 35.91 4.19
N LEU A 365 8.38 35.62 4.65
CA LEU A 365 8.65 35.51 6.09
C LEU A 365 8.24 36.78 6.86
N SER A 366 8.44 37.92 6.26
CA SER A 366 8.04 39.20 6.86
C SER A 366 6.52 39.34 6.97
N SER A 367 5.78 39.04 5.90
CA SER A 367 4.31 39.08 5.91
C SER A 367 3.71 38.08 6.89
N LEU A 368 4.29 36.88 6.98
CA LEU A 368 3.91 35.86 7.96
C LEU A 368 4.25 36.33 9.39
N GLY A 369 5.42 36.93 9.57
CA GLY A 369 5.81 37.52 10.86
C GLY A 369 4.80 38.58 11.36
N SER A 370 4.40 39.51 10.49
CA SER A 370 3.38 40.51 10.78
C SER A 370 2.01 39.89 11.05
N LYS A 371 1.57 38.99 10.20
CA LYS A 371 0.28 38.28 10.32
C LYS A 371 0.12 37.55 11.65
N TYR A 372 1.16 36.87 12.07
CA TYR A 372 1.14 36.02 13.27
C TYR A 372 1.76 36.69 14.50
N LYS A 373 2.20 37.94 14.37
CA LYS A 373 2.85 38.72 15.42
C LYS A 373 4.10 38.05 16.02
N VAL A 374 4.91 37.47 15.15
CA VAL A 374 6.15 36.76 15.48
C VAL A 374 7.30 37.36 14.65
N ARG A 375 8.46 37.57 15.26
CA ARG A 375 9.64 38.03 14.52
C ARG A 375 9.96 37.03 13.38
N TYR A 376 10.11 37.54 12.16
CA TYR A 376 10.39 36.70 10.99
C TYR A 376 11.70 35.90 11.17
N SER A 377 12.71 36.43 11.86
CA SER A 377 13.95 35.75 12.20
C SER A 377 13.70 34.51 13.07
N LEU A 378 12.71 34.58 13.97
CA LEU A 378 12.31 33.42 14.79
C LEU A 378 11.59 32.40 13.96
N ILE A 379 10.74 32.78 13.00
CA ILE A 379 10.12 31.84 12.04
C ILE A 379 11.20 31.19 11.22
N ARG A 380 12.18 31.93 10.68
CA ARG A 380 13.30 31.42 9.92
C ARG A 380 14.12 30.38 10.71
N SER A 381 14.57 30.76 11.89
CA SER A 381 15.35 29.89 12.78
C SER A 381 14.59 28.63 13.19
N TYR A 382 13.28 28.78 13.43
CA TYR A 382 12.42 27.70 13.87
C TYR A 382 12.19 26.62 12.81
N ASN A 383 12.23 27.02 11.54
CA ASN A 383 12.09 26.17 10.36
C ASN A 383 13.43 25.79 9.72
N GLU A 384 14.56 26.15 10.34
CA GLU A 384 15.92 25.89 9.87
C GLU A 384 16.14 26.34 8.41
N LEU A 385 15.50 27.48 8.02
CA LEU A 385 15.57 27.97 6.66
C LEU A 385 16.93 28.61 6.37
N LYS A 386 17.57 28.18 5.30
CA LYS A 386 18.86 28.73 4.83
C LYS A 386 18.71 30.10 4.17
N SER A 387 17.51 30.44 3.67
CA SER A 387 17.20 31.75 3.04
C SER A 387 15.79 32.18 3.42
N ASP A 388 15.48 33.45 3.11
CA ASP A 388 14.16 34.03 3.37
C ASP A 388 13.12 33.71 2.28
N ARG A 389 13.53 33.01 1.22
CA ARG A 389 12.63 32.61 0.14
C ARG A 389 11.76 31.44 0.57
N LEU A 390 10.46 31.62 0.33
CA LEU A 390 9.45 30.58 0.58
C LEU A 390 8.93 30.02 -0.76
N SER A 391 8.71 28.73 -0.81
CA SER A 391 8.08 28.07 -1.96
C SER A 391 6.57 27.96 -1.74
N ILE A 392 5.77 28.16 -2.78
CA ILE A 392 4.32 27.95 -2.73
C ILE A 392 4.06 26.50 -2.31
N ASN A 393 3.08 26.31 -1.43
CA ASN A 393 2.76 25.04 -0.77
C ASN A 393 3.79 24.54 0.27
N GLN A 394 4.89 25.24 0.50
CA GLN A 394 5.79 24.95 1.60
C GLN A 394 5.04 25.07 2.93
N THR A 395 5.34 24.18 3.86
CA THR A 395 4.77 24.25 5.21
C THR A 395 5.75 24.95 6.13
N ILE A 396 5.29 26.02 6.78
CA ILE A 396 6.06 26.83 7.73
C ILE A 396 5.45 26.72 9.12
N ILE A 397 6.30 26.46 10.09
CA ILE A 397 5.95 26.42 11.51
C ILE A 397 6.17 27.82 12.10
N ILE A 398 5.12 28.38 12.64
CA ILE A 398 5.15 29.69 13.25
C ILE A 398 5.02 29.53 14.77
N PRO A 399 6.07 29.86 15.55
CA PRO A 399 6.01 29.78 17.00
C PRO A 399 4.96 30.80 17.53
N SER A 400 4.18 30.41 18.54
CA SER A 400 3.18 31.29 19.15
C SER A 400 3.29 31.18 20.65
N ASP A 401 3.44 32.34 21.31
CA ASP A 401 3.48 32.45 22.79
C ASP A 401 2.09 32.52 23.40
N LYS A 402 1.06 32.66 22.57
CA LYS A 402 -0.32 32.79 23.05
C LYS A 402 -1.02 31.45 23.04
N ASN A 403 -1.65 31.12 24.17
CA ASN A 403 -2.76 30.19 24.19
C ASN A 403 -3.74 30.61 23.10
N ILE A 404 -3.75 29.90 21.98
CA ILE A 404 -4.78 30.08 20.96
C ILE A 404 -6.08 29.68 21.66
N LYS A 405 -6.80 30.67 22.16
CA LYS A 405 -8.18 30.49 22.61
C LYS A 405 -8.84 29.69 21.47
N LYS A 406 -9.53 28.61 21.80
CA LYS A 406 -10.27 27.68 20.91
C LYS A 406 -11.21 28.35 19.89
N SER A 407 -11.19 29.67 19.73
CA SER A 407 -12.18 30.43 18.99
C SER A 407 -12.01 30.44 17.46
N ASN A 408 -10.91 29.92 16.88
CA ASN A 408 -10.74 29.98 15.43
C ASN A 408 -10.19 28.68 14.79
N ILE A 409 -10.04 27.59 15.53
CA ILE A 409 -10.07 26.29 14.92
C ILE A 409 -11.54 25.88 14.92
N LYS A 410 -12.31 26.46 14.00
CA LYS A 410 -13.45 25.73 13.46
C LYS A 410 -12.84 24.44 12.91
N SER A 411 -12.75 23.39 13.79
CA SER A 411 -13.04 22.08 13.28
C SER A 411 -14.17 22.36 12.28
N LYS A 412 -14.06 21.93 11.05
CA LYS A 412 -15.24 21.48 10.36
C LYS A 412 -15.79 20.35 11.20
N LYS A 413 -16.38 20.64 12.38
CA LYS A 413 -17.62 20.00 12.74
C LYS A 413 -18.38 20.05 11.43
N SER A 414 -18.67 18.92 10.87
CA SER A 414 -19.82 18.81 10.03
C SER A 414 -20.79 19.84 10.57
N ASN A 415 -20.85 21.02 9.95
CA ASN A 415 -21.97 21.87 10.14
C ASN A 415 -23.12 20.97 9.72
N ASN A 416 -23.84 20.45 10.71
CA ASN A 416 -25.25 20.28 10.59
C ASN A 416 -25.81 21.70 10.36
N LYS A 417 -25.45 22.33 9.24
CA LYS A 417 -26.39 23.20 8.55
C LYS A 417 -27.61 22.33 8.44
N LYS A 418 -28.74 22.73 9.04
CA LYS A 418 -30.05 22.20 8.70
C LYS A 418 -30.03 22.02 7.21
N VAL A 419 -29.86 20.76 6.76
CA VAL A 419 -29.84 20.43 5.35
C VAL A 419 -31.24 20.74 4.90
N VAL A 420 -31.42 21.84 4.19
CA VAL A 420 -32.71 22.20 3.65
C VAL A 420 -32.99 21.21 2.54
N LYS A 421 -33.79 20.22 2.85
CA LYS A 421 -34.27 19.20 1.94
C LYS A 421 -35.33 19.83 1.05
N LYS A 422 -35.06 19.96 -0.28
CA LYS A 422 -36.02 20.42 -1.27
C LYS A 422 -36.28 19.31 -2.28
N LYS A 423 -37.54 18.95 -2.44
CA LYS A 423 -37.94 17.99 -3.48
C LYS A 423 -38.09 18.73 -4.81
N TYR A 424 -37.43 18.23 -5.85
CA TYR A 424 -37.49 18.77 -7.22
C TYR A 424 -38.14 17.76 -8.14
N LYS A 425 -39.20 18.15 -8.85
CA LYS A 425 -39.89 17.32 -9.84
C LYS A 425 -39.25 17.54 -11.20
N ILE A 426 -38.78 16.51 -11.84
CA ILE A 426 -38.09 16.55 -13.13
C ILE A 426 -39.06 16.96 -14.23
N LYS A 427 -38.69 17.96 -15.01
CA LYS A 427 -39.47 18.51 -16.12
C LYS A 427 -38.91 18.07 -17.47
N SER A 428 -39.67 18.21 -18.52
CA SER A 428 -39.19 17.99 -19.90
C SER A 428 -38.02 18.90 -20.19
N GLY A 429 -36.93 18.34 -20.73
CA GLY A 429 -35.68 19.07 -21.03
C GLY A 429 -34.68 19.14 -19.88
N ASP A 430 -35.01 18.65 -18.67
CA ASP A 430 -34.08 18.62 -17.55
C ASP A 430 -33.01 17.55 -17.75
N THR A 431 -31.76 17.90 -17.43
CA THR A 431 -30.68 16.96 -17.26
C THR A 431 -30.17 17.02 -15.81
N LEU A 432 -29.66 15.90 -15.30
CA LEU A 432 -29.14 15.86 -13.94
C LEU A 432 -28.01 16.89 -13.70
N GLU A 433 -27.23 17.15 -14.75
CA GLU A 433 -26.17 18.16 -14.74
C GLU A 433 -26.74 19.59 -14.67
N ALA A 434 -27.76 19.91 -15.45
CA ALA A 434 -28.41 21.21 -15.43
C ALA A 434 -29.07 21.49 -14.08
N ILE A 435 -29.74 20.49 -13.49
CA ILE A 435 -30.34 20.59 -12.16
C ILE A 435 -29.24 20.79 -11.10
N ALA A 436 -28.15 20.02 -11.14
CA ALA A 436 -27.03 20.18 -10.22
C ALA A 436 -26.42 21.60 -10.29
N ARG A 437 -26.23 22.11 -11.50
CA ARG A 437 -25.69 23.45 -11.77
C ARG A 437 -26.62 24.56 -11.25
N SER A 438 -27.92 24.49 -11.55
CA SER A 438 -28.90 25.49 -11.11
C SER A 438 -29.04 25.57 -9.59
N HIS A 439 -28.82 24.43 -8.91
CA HIS A 439 -28.86 24.34 -7.46
C HIS A 439 -27.50 24.51 -6.78
N LYS A 440 -26.43 24.78 -7.55
CA LYS A 440 -25.04 24.97 -7.08
C LYS A 440 -24.52 23.76 -6.26
N ILE A 441 -24.83 22.55 -6.70
CA ILE A 441 -24.39 21.29 -6.08
C ILE A 441 -23.61 20.46 -7.10
N ASN A 442 -22.76 19.60 -6.59
CA ASN A 442 -22.00 18.68 -7.46
C ASN A 442 -22.89 17.56 -7.95
N MET A 443 -22.87 17.25 -9.26
CA MET A 443 -23.70 16.21 -9.89
C MET A 443 -23.49 14.83 -9.24
N LYS A 444 -22.23 14.44 -8.94
CA LYS A 444 -21.93 13.17 -8.25
C LYS A 444 -22.53 13.11 -6.84
N LYS A 445 -22.58 14.27 -6.14
CA LYS A 445 -23.23 14.38 -4.85
C LYS A 445 -24.75 14.22 -4.99
N LEU A 446 -25.35 14.89 -5.99
CA LEU A 446 -26.79 14.78 -6.28
C LEU A 446 -27.20 13.34 -6.60
N MET A 447 -26.39 12.63 -7.41
CA MET A 447 -26.59 11.21 -7.71
C MET A 447 -26.53 10.35 -6.42
N LYS A 448 -25.50 10.53 -5.61
CA LYS A 448 -25.33 9.79 -4.37
C LYS A 448 -26.47 10.02 -3.38
N ASP A 449 -26.88 11.28 -3.22
CA ASP A 449 -27.94 11.67 -2.28
C ASP A 449 -29.31 11.12 -2.69
N ASN A 450 -29.47 10.70 -3.97
CA ASN A 450 -30.70 10.14 -4.53
C ASN A 450 -30.59 8.67 -4.95
N ASN A 451 -29.50 7.99 -4.61
CA ASN A 451 -29.23 6.59 -4.98
C ASN A 451 -29.33 6.33 -6.49
N LEU A 452 -28.94 7.30 -7.33
CA LEU A 452 -28.95 7.17 -8.78
C LEU A 452 -27.66 6.50 -9.27
N GLU A 453 -27.80 5.41 -9.99
CA GLU A 453 -26.68 4.65 -10.56
C GLU A 453 -26.17 5.25 -11.89
N SER A 454 -27.03 6.02 -12.58
CA SER A 454 -26.70 6.70 -13.83
C SER A 454 -27.23 8.13 -13.85
N SER A 455 -26.79 8.95 -14.81
CA SER A 455 -27.27 10.31 -15.01
C SER A 455 -28.63 10.40 -15.73
N LEU A 456 -29.20 9.26 -16.12
CA LEU A 456 -30.52 9.19 -16.78
C LEU A 456 -31.63 9.43 -15.74
N ILE A 457 -32.45 10.43 -16.03
CA ILE A 457 -33.61 10.81 -15.21
C ILE A 457 -34.87 10.84 -16.10
N LYS A 458 -36.03 10.50 -15.52
CA LYS A 458 -37.31 10.48 -16.24
C LYS A 458 -38.16 11.68 -15.87
N VAL A 459 -38.81 12.27 -16.85
CA VAL A 459 -39.79 13.35 -16.62
C VAL A 459 -40.89 12.86 -15.69
N GLY A 460 -41.20 13.66 -14.71
CA GLY A 460 -42.20 13.34 -13.66
C GLY A 460 -41.63 12.74 -12.39
N ASP A 461 -40.42 12.14 -12.42
CA ASP A 461 -39.73 11.66 -11.22
C ASP A 461 -39.36 12.83 -10.31
N SER A 462 -39.09 12.52 -9.05
CA SER A 462 -38.70 13.51 -8.07
C SER A 462 -37.34 13.17 -7.48
N ILE A 463 -36.46 14.14 -7.42
CA ILE A 463 -35.14 14.04 -6.76
C ILE A 463 -35.05 14.98 -5.55
N GLU A 464 -34.27 14.58 -4.56
CA GLU A 464 -34.03 15.36 -3.36
C GLU A 464 -32.75 16.19 -3.49
N ILE A 465 -32.88 17.47 -3.19
CA ILE A 465 -31.79 18.42 -3.27
C ILE A 465 -31.44 18.83 -1.84
N TYR A 466 -30.24 18.49 -1.41
CA TYR A 466 -29.70 18.81 -0.10
C TYR A 466 -28.72 19.98 -0.22
N ARG A 467 -29.07 21.12 0.37
CA ARG A 467 -28.23 22.33 0.42
C ARG A 467 -27.59 22.53 1.77
#